data_7ce850ee8a18346c0410558108124a35
#
_entry.id   7ce850ee8a18346c0410558108124a35
#
_cell.length_a   1.000
_cell.length_b   1.000
_cell.length_c   1.000
_cell.angle_alpha   90.00
_cell.angle_beta   90.00
_cell.angle_gamma   90.00
#
_symmetry.space_group_name_H-M   'P 1'
#
loop_
_entity.id
_entity.type
_entity.pdbx_description
1 polymer ?
#
loop_
_entity_poly.entity_id
_entity_poly.type
_entity_poly.pdbx_seq_one_letter_code
_entity_poly.pdbx_strand_id
1 'polypeptide(L)' 'MRARVGDRLVVGEDRIGEVVGVPSADGSPPYIIRWLKGGHLAMVLPDQYSRIVPAGENVVTDGSGAVA' A
#
# COMPACT_ATOMS: atom_id res chain seq x y z
N MET A 1 -12.71 -0.73 -0.70
CA MET A 1 -11.30 -0.39 -0.49
C MET A 1 -10.90 0.74 -1.42
N ARG A 2 -10.21 1.70 -0.93
CA ARG A 2 -9.71 2.82 -1.72
C ARG A 2 -8.29 3.11 -1.35
N ALA A 3 -7.50 3.51 -2.34
CA ALA A 3 -6.10 3.80 -2.13
C ALA A 3 -5.65 4.96 -2.98
N ARG A 4 -4.51 5.53 -2.62
CA ARG A 4 -3.86 6.61 -3.38
C ARG A 4 -2.43 6.19 -3.66
N VAL A 5 -1.88 6.78 -4.71
CA VAL A 5 -0.46 6.60 -4.98
C VAL A 5 0.33 7.03 -3.75
N GLY A 6 1.26 6.20 -3.33
CA GLY A 6 2.06 6.43 -2.13
C GLY A 6 1.59 5.61 -0.94
N ASP A 7 0.36 5.12 -0.95
CA ASP A 7 -0.10 4.23 0.11
C ASP A 7 0.60 2.89 -0.02
N ARG A 8 0.49 2.08 1.02
CA ARG A 8 1.03 0.73 1.00
C ARG A 8 -0.08 -0.28 1.05
N LEU A 9 0.10 -1.35 0.28
CA LEU A 9 -0.81 -2.47 0.30
C LEU A 9 -0.12 -3.62 1.00
N VAL A 10 -0.72 -4.08 2.08
CA VAL A 10 -0.20 -5.22 2.84
C VAL A 10 -1.06 -6.42 2.47
N VAL A 11 -0.41 -7.45 1.94
CA VAL A 11 -1.08 -8.67 1.52
C VAL A 11 -0.64 -9.79 2.45
N GLY A 12 -1.61 -10.36 3.15
CA GLY A 12 -1.29 -11.40 4.12
C GLY A 12 -0.49 -10.83 5.27
N GLU A 13 0.54 -11.57 5.69
CA GLU A 13 1.30 -11.20 6.87
C GLU A 13 2.60 -10.49 6.56
N ASP A 14 3.16 -10.72 5.37
CA ASP A 14 4.52 -10.27 5.14
C ASP A 14 4.78 -9.66 3.76
N ARG A 15 3.78 -9.57 2.91
CA ARG A 15 3.98 -9.02 1.57
C ARG A 15 3.48 -7.60 1.54
N ILE A 16 4.38 -6.68 1.24
CA ILE A 16 4.04 -5.27 1.24
C ILE A 16 4.44 -4.67 -0.10
N GLY A 17 3.52 -3.94 -0.70
CA GLY A 17 3.78 -3.21 -1.93
C GLY A 17 3.44 -1.74 -1.77
N GLU A 18 4.09 -0.92 -2.54
CA GLU A 18 3.77 0.49 -2.60
C GLU A 18 2.81 0.71 -3.77
N VAL A 19 1.72 1.40 -3.54
CA VAL A 19 0.78 1.73 -4.61
C VAL A 19 1.41 2.80 -5.48
N VAL A 20 1.70 2.45 -6.72
CA VAL A 20 2.30 3.38 -7.67
C VAL A 20 1.33 3.79 -8.77
N GLY A 21 0.19 3.13 -8.86
CA GLY A 21 -0.84 3.50 -9.82
C GLY A 21 -2.21 3.09 -9.33
N VAL A 22 -3.19 3.95 -9.56
CA VAL A 22 -4.58 3.68 -9.24
C VAL A 22 -5.38 3.98 -10.48
N PRO A 23 -5.64 2.95 -11.33
CA PRO A 23 -6.32 3.19 -12.59
C PRO A 23 -7.73 3.72 -12.45
N SER A 24 -8.41 3.35 -11.37
CA SER A 24 -9.79 3.79 -11.16
C SER A 24 -9.84 5.19 -10.59
N ALA A 25 -10.74 6.01 -11.11
CA ALA A 25 -10.83 7.40 -10.69
C ALA A 25 -11.27 7.54 -9.24
N ASP A 26 -12.00 6.57 -8.73
CA ASP A 26 -12.53 6.65 -7.36
C ASP A 26 -11.65 5.96 -6.32
N GLY A 27 -10.48 5.49 -6.72
CA GLY A 27 -9.57 4.85 -5.78
C GLY A 27 -9.83 3.37 -5.55
N SER A 28 -10.74 2.77 -6.31
CA SER A 28 -11.02 1.35 -6.14
C SER A 28 -10.01 0.49 -6.87
N PRO A 29 -9.88 -0.80 -6.47
CA PRO A 29 -8.95 -1.70 -7.14
C PRO A 29 -9.39 -2.01 -8.58
N PRO A 30 -8.48 -2.57 -9.38
CA PRO A 30 -7.14 -3.04 -9.01
C PRO A 30 -6.13 -1.92 -8.87
N TYR A 31 -4.98 -2.27 -8.27
CA TYR A 31 -3.90 -1.31 -8.07
C TYR A 31 -2.64 -1.79 -8.75
N ILE A 32 -1.84 -0.83 -9.22
CA ILE A 32 -0.50 -1.15 -9.70
C ILE A 32 0.42 -0.88 -8.53
N ILE A 33 1.14 -1.91 -8.12
CA ILE A 33 2.01 -1.81 -6.96
C ILE A 33 3.42 -2.21 -7.33
N ARG A 34 4.35 -1.73 -6.53
CA ARG A 34 5.73 -2.21 -6.59
C ARG A 34 6.01 -2.90 -5.28
N TRP A 35 6.35 -4.20 -5.36
CA TRP A 35 6.69 -4.95 -4.17
C TRP A 35 7.95 -4.38 -3.55
N LEU A 36 7.92 -4.15 -2.24
CA LEU A 36 9.10 -3.60 -1.57
C LEU A 36 10.25 -4.58 -1.63
N LYS A 37 9.97 -5.86 -1.55
CA LYS A 37 11.00 -6.86 -1.69
C LYS A 37 11.12 -7.21 -3.17
N GLY A 38 12.25 -6.90 -3.76
CA GLY A 38 12.49 -7.21 -5.15
C GLY A 38 12.16 -6.12 -6.13
N GLY A 39 11.26 -5.22 -5.79
CA GLY A 39 10.96 -4.05 -6.62
C GLY A 39 10.14 -4.30 -7.88
N HIS A 40 9.52 -5.48 -8.00
CA HIS A 40 8.73 -5.79 -9.19
C HIS A 40 7.40 -5.08 -9.18
N LEU A 41 6.95 -4.68 -10.36
CA LEU A 41 5.63 -4.10 -10.53
C LEU A 41 4.61 -5.22 -10.76
N ALA A 42 3.42 -5.04 -10.23
CA ALA A 42 2.34 -5.99 -10.43
C ALA A 42 1.01 -5.27 -10.35
N MET A 43 0.02 -5.78 -11.07
CA MET A 43 -1.35 -5.32 -10.91
C MET A 43 -2.05 -6.28 -9.97
N VAL A 44 -2.59 -5.77 -8.88
CA VAL A 44 -3.12 -6.59 -7.82
C VAL A 44 -4.58 -6.24 -7.57
N LEU A 45 -5.39 -7.28 -7.44
CA LEU A 45 -6.78 -7.14 -7.01
C LEU A 45 -6.83 -7.63 -5.57
N PRO A 46 -6.83 -6.72 -4.59
CA PRO A 46 -6.74 -7.12 -3.19
C PRO A 46 -7.94 -7.97 -2.77
N ASP A 47 -7.69 -8.88 -1.85
CA ASP A 47 -8.73 -9.72 -1.29
C ASP A 47 -8.96 -9.36 0.17
N GLN A 48 -9.72 -10.20 0.86
CA GLN A 48 -10.10 -9.91 2.24
C GLN A 48 -8.92 -9.94 3.21
N TYR A 49 -7.78 -10.48 2.79
CA TYR A 49 -6.59 -10.53 3.62
C TYR A 49 -5.64 -9.37 3.33
N SER A 50 -6.07 -8.44 2.52
CA SER A 50 -5.26 -7.27 2.15
C SER A 50 -5.78 -6.04 2.86
N ARG A 51 -4.86 -5.11 3.13
CA ARG A 51 -5.27 -3.84 3.73
C ARG A 51 -4.39 -2.72 3.21
N ILE A 52 -4.96 -1.52 3.23
CA ILE A 52 -4.23 -0.32 2.83
C ILE A 52 -3.72 0.36 4.09
N VAL A 53 -2.45 0.73 4.06
CA VAL A 53 -1.84 1.55 5.11
C VAL A 53 -1.50 2.89 4.47
N PRO A 54 -2.18 3.96 4.86
CA PRO A 54 -1.88 5.27 4.30
C PRO A 54 -0.45 5.69 4.59
N ALA A 55 0.13 6.39 3.65
CA ALA A 55 1.53 6.78 3.77
C ALA A 55 1.82 7.55 5.05
N GLY A 56 0.92 8.42 5.45
CA GLY A 56 1.12 9.21 6.65
C GLY A 56 1.14 8.39 7.92
N GLU A 57 0.29 7.36 7.99
CA GLU A 57 0.24 6.51 9.16
C GLU A 57 1.50 5.71 9.35
N ASN A 58 2.08 5.31 8.25
CA ASN A 58 3.29 4.51 8.33
C ASN A 58 4.40 5.26 9.05
N VAL A 59 4.47 6.53 8.84
CA VAL A 59 5.49 7.35 9.48
C VAL A 59 5.24 7.44 10.97
N VAL A 60 3.99 7.54 11.33
CA VAL A 60 3.63 7.73 12.74
C VAL A 60 4.07 6.56 13.59
N THR A 61 4.06 5.38 13.03
CA THR A 61 4.41 4.21 13.82
C THR A 61 5.81 4.25 14.34
N ASP A 62 6.63 5.07 13.79
CA ASP A 62 7.98 5.17 14.28
C ASP A 62 8.09 6.00 15.50
N GLY A 63 7.12 6.39 15.81
CA GLY A 63 7.19 7.06 16.95
C GLY A 63 8.28 8.05 16.95
N SER A 64 8.36 7.61 16.38
CA SER A 64 8.88 8.08 16.58
C SER A 64 9.04 8.95 16.54
N GLY A 65 8.82 8.77 16.36
CA GLY A 65 8.95 9.23 16.31
C GLY A 65 8.78 9.99 16.82
N ALA A 66 8.39 9.96 16.61
CA ALA A 66 8.20 10.83 17.00
C ALA A 66 8.72 11.36 18.02
N VAL A 67 8.97 11.13 18.11
CA VAL A 67 9.37 11.46 18.62
C VAL A 67 9.93 12.11 18.88
N ALA A 68 9.91 12.00 18.87
CA ALA A 68 10.28 12.43 19.06
C ALA A 68 10.60 12.97 19.25
#